data_0d911266a022004ddc062e569b8adf4a
#
_entry.id   0d911266a022004ddc062e569b8adf4a
#
_cell.length_a   1.000
_cell.length_b   1.000
_cell.length_c   1.000
_cell.angle_alpha   90.00
_cell.angle_beta   90.00
_cell.angle_gamma   90.00
#
_symmetry.space_group_name_H-M   'P 1'
#
loop_
_entity.id
_entity.type
_entity.pdbx_description
1 polymer ?
#
loop_
_entity_poly.entity_id
_entity_poly.type
_entity_poly.pdbx_seq_one_letter_code
_entity_poly.pdbx_strand_id
1 'polypeptide(L)'
;DHLVGMFSGSKRPDAVPCVGVSIGVERVFSILMQRIQEMQARGERSSVRQKEVEAFVLSMGDGLLLERMRVCKMLWDAGIKAEFLPKKKPKLQQQFAVVDKEQIPFAVLLAPGEWANGTVRVKQQIGKGEAGDDKGTEVPLTELASFIRSKLATSA
;
A
#
# COMPACT_ATOMS: atom_id res chain seq x y z
N ASP A 1 -15.83 12.84 -35.26
CA ASP A 1 -15.17 14.14 -35.52
C ASP A 1 -16.18 15.25 -35.85
N HIS A 2 -17.40 14.95 -36.30
CA HIS A 2 -18.45 15.94 -36.53
C HIS A 2 -19.45 16.02 -35.35
N LEU A 3 -19.17 15.39 -34.26
CA LEU A 3 -20.11 15.16 -33.15
C LEU A 3 -20.59 16.47 -32.51
N VAL A 4 -19.67 17.41 -32.28
CA VAL A 4 -20.00 18.72 -31.72
C VAL A 4 -20.85 19.56 -32.71
N GLY A 5 -20.53 19.51 -34.02
CA GLY A 5 -21.32 20.16 -35.04
C GLY A 5 -22.74 19.61 -35.15
N MET A 6 -22.94 18.30 -34.96
CA MET A 6 -24.27 17.66 -34.94
C MET A 6 -25.12 18.11 -33.75
N PHE A 7 -24.50 18.29 -32.58
CA PHE A 7 -25.22 18.74 -31.36
C PHE A 7 -25.38 20.27 -31.27
N SER A 8 -24.60 21.06 -32.02
CA SER A 8 -24.70 22.52 -32.00
C SER A 8 -25.89 23.10 -32.77
N GLY A 9 -26.71 22.26 -33.42
CA GLY A 9 -27.82 22.69 -34.27
C GLY A 9 -27.38 23.44 -35.53
N SER A 10 -26.09 23.43 -35.84
CA SER A 10 -25.53 24.03 -37.05
C SER A 10 -25.96 23.28 -38.31
N LYS A 11 -26.32 23.98 -39.37
CA LYS A 11 -26.60 23.39 -40.68
C LYS A 11 -25.31 22.83 -41.35
N ARG A 12 -24.14 23.15 -40.81
CA ARG A 12 -22.83 22.67 -41.27
C ARG A 12 -22.12 21.93 -40.15
N PRO A 13 -22.11 20.59 -40.19
CA PRO A 13 -21.43 19.77 -39.15
C PRO A 13 -19.95 20.10 -38.99
N ASP A 14 -19.31 20.54 -40.07
CA ASP A 14 -17.87 20.86 -40.15
C ASP A 14 -17.52 22.27 -39.65
N ALA A 15 -18.53 23.08 -39.22
CA ALA A 15 -18.30 24.45 -38.78
C ALA A 15 -17.53 24.53 -37.44
N VAL A 16 -17.48 23.44 -36.68
CA VAL A 16 -16.74 23.37 -35.40
C VAL A 16 -15.61 22.34 -35.55
N PRO A 17 -14.34 22.76 -35.65
CA PRO A 17 -13.22 21.84 -35.72
C PRO A 17 -13.10 21.09 -34.39
N CYS A 18 -13.07 19.76 -34.48
CA CYS A 18 -12.96 18.89 -33.33
C CYS A 18 -11.83 17.90 -33.50
N VAL A 19 -11.06 17.68 -32.46
CA VAL A 19 -10.08 16.59 -32.36
C VAL A 19 -10.46 15.73 -31.19
N GLY A 20 -10.57 14.44 -31.41
CA GLY A 20 -10.87 13.45 -30.38
C GLY A 20 -9.80 12.37 -30.32
N VAL A 21 -9.48 11.96 -29.11
CA VAL A 21 -8.61 10.81 -28.85
C VAL A 21 -9.34 9.82 -27.97
N SER A 22 -9.24 8.55 -28.25
CA SER A 22 -9.76 7.50 -27.39
C SER A 22 -8.62 6.56 -26.98
N ILE A 23 -8.56 6.26 -25.67
CA ILE A 23 -7.54 5.38 -25.11
C ILE A 23 -8.22 4.09 -24.68
N GLY A 24 -7.79 2.96 -25.26
CA GLY A 24 -8.26 1.63 -24.84
C GLY A 24 -7.58 1.23 -23.53
N VAL A 25 -8.27 1.45 -22.41
CA VAL A 25 -7.75 1.19 -21.05
C VAL A 25 -7.33 -0.27 -20.89
N GLU A 26 -8.13 -1.22 -21.36
CA GLU A 26 -7.80 -2.66 -21.32
C GLU A 26 -6.54 -2.99 -22.10
N ARG A 27 -6.34 -2.36 -23.26
CA ARG A 27 -5.14 -2.57 -24.09
C ARG A 27 -3.89 -2.02 -23.40
N VAL A 28 -3.97 -0.84 -22.80
CA VAL A 28 -2.88 -0.25 -22.02
C VAL A 28 -2.54 -1.13 -20.82
N PHE A 29 -3.56 -1.60 -20.10
CA PHE A 29 -3.38 -2.50 -18.97
C PHE A 29 -2.70 -3.82 -19.38
N SER A 30 -3.14 -4.44 -20.47
CA SER A 30 -2.54 -5.68 -20.97
C SER A 30 -1.05 -5.48 -21.35
N ILE A 31 -0.70 -4.36 -21.98
CA ILE A 31 0.69 -4.04 -22.33
C ILE A 31 1.53 -3.83 -21.06
N LEU A 32 1.00 -3.13 -20.06
CA LEU A 32 1.69 -2.92 -18.79
C LEU A 32 1.92 -4.25 -18.04
N MET A 33 0.91 -5.12 -17.99
CA MET A 33 1.03 -6.44 -17.37
C MET A 33 2.08 -7.31 -18.08
N GLN A 34 2.11 -7.30 -19.39
CA GLN A 34 3.14 -8.01 -20.15
C GLN A 34 4.55 -7.49 -19.84
N ARG A 35 4.74 -6.18 -19.79
CA ARG A 35 6.03 -5.57 -19.42
C ARG A 35 6.49 -5.98 -18.03
N ILE A 36 5.57 -6.00 -17.08
CA ILE A 36 5.87 -6.41 -15.70
C ILE A 36 6.30 -7.87 -15.65
N GLN A 37 5.61 -8.76 -16.38
CA GLN A 37 6.00 -10.17 -16.49
C GLN A 37 7.39 -10.34 -17.10
N GLU A 38 7.71 -9.57 -18.15
CA GLU A 38 9.03 -9.57 -18.78
C GLU A 38 10.13 -9.08 -17.81
N MET A 39 9.86 -8.04 -17.02
CA MET A 39 10.79 -7.53 -16.01
C MET A 39 11.03 -8.55 -14.90
N GLN A 40 9.97 -9.22 -14.43
CA GLN A 40 10.07 -10.30 -13.45
C GLN A 40 10.87 -11.50 -13.99
N ALA A 41 10.68 -11.86 -15.25
CA ALA A 41 11.44 -12.92 -15.92
C ALA A 41 12.94 -12.59 -16.03
N ARG A 42 13.30 -11.30 -16.09
CA ARG A 42 14.70 -10.83 -16.09
C ARG A 42 15.30 -10.70 -14.68
N GLY A 43 14.54 -11.05 -13.64
CA GLY A 43 14.99 -10.90 -12.25
C GLY A 43 14.96 -9.46 -11.72
N GLU A 44 14.38 -8.53 -12.49
CA GLU A 44 14.17 -7.17 -12.03
C GLU A 44 13.03 -7.14 -11.00
N ARG A 45 13.24 -6.42 -9.88
CA ARG A 45 12.24 -6.28 -8.81
C ARG A 45 11.08 -5.39 -9.28
N SER A 46 10.20 -5.92 -10.09
CA SER A 46 8.92 -5.30 -10.43
C SER A 46 7.78 -6.14 -9.86
N SER A 47 7.50 -5.98 -8.58
CA SER A 47 6.28 -6.56 -8.01
C SER A 47 5.16 -5.55 -8.13
N VAL A 48 4.16 -5.84 -8.96
CA VAL A 48 2.89 -5.13 -8.88
C VAL A 48 2.18 -5.60 -7.64
N ARG A 49 2.27 -4.79 -6.60
CA ARG A 49 1.48 -5.03 -5.40
C ARG A 49 0.01 -4.72 -5.72
N GLN A 50 -0.89 -5.58 -5.28
CA GLN A 50 -2.34 -5.37 -5.47
C GLN A 50 -2.83 -4.11 -4.76
N LYS A 51 -2.15 -3.73 -3.66
CA LYS A 51 -2.44 -2.54 -2.88
C LYS A 51 -1.17 -1.72 -2.66
N GLU A 52 -1.31 -0.41 -2.72
CA GLU A 52 -0.23 0.53 -2.41
C GLU A 52 -0.09 0.79 -0.90
N VAL A 53 -0.34 -0.21 -0.06
CA VAL A 53 -0.19 -0.10 1.40
C VAL A 53 1.29 -0.20 1.76
N GLU A 54 1.76 0.72 2.59
CA GLU A 54 3.17 0.81 3.01
C GLU A 54 3.40 0.19 4.38
N ALA A 55 2.41 0.27 5.27
CA ALA A 55 2.48 -0.27 6.62
C ALA A 55 1.20 -1.02 7.01
N PHE A 56 1.33 -2.17 7.65
CA PHE A 56 0.21 -2.90 8.21
C PHE A 56 0.32 -2.98 9.72
N VAL A 57 -0.72 -2.52 10.42
CA VAL A 57 -0.73 -2.48 11.88
C VAL A 57 -1.35 -3.77 12.43
N LEU A 58 -0.51 -4.55 13.13
CA LEU A 58 -0.87 -5.81 13.75
C LEU A 58 -0.99 -5.65 15.28
N SER A 59 -1.71 -6.56 15.92
CA SER A 59 -1.72 -6.64 17.39
C SER A 59 -1.53 -8.06 17.87
N MET A 60 -0.82 -8.20 18.98
CA MET A 60 -0.70 -9.43 19.75
C MET A 60 -1.62 -9.34 20.94
N GLY A 61 -2.42 -10.38 21.20
CA GLY A 61 -3.37 -10.42 22.30
C GLY A 61 -4.73 -9.80 21.99
N ASP A 62 -5.56 -9.67 23.02
CA ASP A 62 -6.94 -9.20 22.92
C ASP A 62 -7.07 -7.69 23.19
N GLY A 63 -8.06 -7.06 22.56
CA GLY A 63 -8.54 -5.74 22.98
C GLY A 63 -7.85 -4.52 22.36
N LEU A 64 -6.85 -4.68 21.52
CA LEU A 64 -6.06 -3.57 20.94
C LEU A 64 -6.64 -3.01 19.63
N LEU A 65 -7.96 -3.03 19.42
CA LEU A 65 -8.57 -2.49 18.20
C LEU A 65 -8.45 -0.97 18.13
N LEU A 66 -8.75 -0.28 19.22
CA LEU A 66 -8.66 1.19 19.26
C LEU A 66 -7.23 1.67 19.12
N GLU A 67 -6.29 0.96 19.69
CA GLU A 67 -4.86 1.23 19.61
C GLU A 67 -4.36 1.08 18.17
N ARG A 68 -4.76 0.02 17.46
CA ARG A 68 -4.47 -0.15 16.03
C ARG A 68 -5.04 1.00 15.19
N MET A 69 -6.28 1.40 15.47
CA MET A 69 -6.89 2.55 14.78
C MET A 69 -6.12 3.85 15.05
N ARG A 70 -5.67 4.09 16.30
CA ARG A 70 -4.87 5.26 16.66
C ARG A 70 -3.54 5.28 15.91
N VAL A 71 -2.84 4.15 15.87
CA VAL A 71 -1.57 4.04 15.15
C VAL A 71 -1.78 4.24 13.64
N CYS A 72 -2.80 3.63 13.04
CA CYS A 72 -3.13 3.89 11.63
C CYS A 72 -3.42 5.37 11.37
N LYS A 73 -4.20 6.02 12.25
CA LYS A 73 -4.48 7.46 12.10
C LYS A 73 -3.19 8.28 12.15
N MET A 74 -2.28 7.99 13.08
CA MET A 74 -0.98 8.68 13.15
C MET A 74 -0.17 8.51 11.86
N LEU A 75 -0.18 7.31 11.28
CA LEU A 75 0.51 7.04 10.02
C LEU A 75 -0.16 7.77 8.85
N TRP A 76 -1.49 7.79 8.78
CA TRP A 76 -2.23 8.54 7.75
C TRP A 76 -2.00 10.06 7.85
N ASP A 77 -2.04 10.61 9.07
CA ASP A 77 -1.74 12.04 9.31
C ASP A 77 -0.30 12.39 8.87
N ALA A 78 0.59 11.41 8.92
CA ALA A 78 1.95 11.51 8.40
C ALA A 78 2.07 11.22 6.89
N GLY A 79 0.98 10.94 6.17
CA GLY A 79 0.97 10.64 4.74
C GLY A 79 1.45 9.22 4.38
N ILE A 80 1.56 8.31 5.36
CA ILE A 80 1.92 6.90 5.16
C ILE A 80 0.65 6.09 4.95
N LYS A 81 0.60 5.30 3.88
CA LYS A 81 -0.55 4.44 3.55
C LYS A 81 -0.56 3.22 4.48
N ALA A 82 -1.37 3.26 5.53
CA ALA A 82 -1.45 2.21 6.52
C ALA A 82 -2.81 1.50 6.54
N GLU A 83 -2.82 0.21 6.86
CA GLU A 83 -4.02 -0.62 6.98
C GLU A 83 -3.94 -1.49 8.23
N PHE A 84 -5.08 -1.95 8.73
CA PHE A 84 -5.20 -2.92 9.82
C PHE A 84 -6.41 -3.83 9.62
N LEU A 85 -6.44 -4.98 10.28
CA LEU A 85 -7.60 -5.88 10.22
C LEU A 85 -8.72 -5.37 11.15
N PRO A 86 -9.96 -5.08 10.67
CA PRO A 86 -11.04 -4.49 11.47
C PRO A 86 -11.75 -5.53 12.37
N LYS A 87 -11.04 -6.54 12.85
CA LYS A 87 -11.53 -7.54 13.80
C LYS A 87 -11.16 -7.16 15.23
N LYS A 88 -12.06 -7.39 16.18
CA LYS A 88 -11.76 -7.16 17.62
C LYS A 88 -10.59 -8.01 18.10
N LYS A 89 -10.56 -9.30 17.72
CA LYS A 89 -9.55 -10.30 18.15
C LYS A 89 -9.00 -11.05 16.93
N PRO A 90 -8.14 -10.45 16.11
CA PRO A 90 -7.55 -11.15 14.98
C PRO A 90 -6.42 -12.06 15.47
N LYS A 91 -6.37 -13.30 14.96
CA LYS A 91 -5.21 -14.16 15.21
C LYS A 91 -3.98 -13.58 14.55
N LEU A 92 -2.84 -13.61 15.24
CA LEU A 92 -1.58 -13.03 14.73
C LEU A 92 -1.18 -13.62 13.37
N GLN A 93 -1.32 -14.94 13.20
CA GLN A 93 -1.06 -15.62 11.93
C GLN A 93 -1.93 -15.11 10.77
N GLN A 94 -3.22 -14.77 11.03
CA GLN A 94 -4.10 -14.21 9.99
C GLN A 94 -3.64 -12.81 9.56
N GLN A 95 -3.13 -12.03 10.48
CA GLN A 95 -2.62 -10.69 10.21
C GLN A 95 -1.33 -10.77 9.37
N PHE A 96 -0.39 -11.63 9.75
CA PHE A 96 0.82 -11.85 8.96
C PHE A 96 0.52 -12.43 7.57
N ALA A 97 -0.44 -13.34 7.45
CA ALA A 97 -0.84 -13.88 6.14
C ALA A 97 -1.35 -12.78 5.18
N VAL A 98 -1.98 -11.71 5.69
CA VAL A 98 -2.36 -10.54 4.87
C VAL A 98 -1.11 -9.77 4.45
N VAL A 99 -0.19 -9.51 5.37
CA VAL A 99 1.07 -8.81 5.10
C VAL A 99 1.88 -9.52 4.02
N ASP A 100 2.00 -10.85 4.14
CA ASP A 100 2.74 -11.68 3.18
C ASP A 100 2.04 -11.75 1.82
N LYS A 101 0.72 -11.94 1.81
CA LYS A 101 -0.07 -12.02 0.57
C LYS A 101 -0.03 -10.71 -0.22
N GLU A 102 -0.16 -9.60 0.46
CA GLU A 102 -0.21 -8.26 -0.16
C GLU A 102 1.17 -7.63 -0.29
N GLN A 103 2.23 -8.33 0.14
CA GLN A 103 3.63 -7.88 0.07
C GLN A 103 3.84 -6.48 0.68
N ILE A 104 3.23 -6.26 1.84
CA ILE A 104 3.32 -4.98 2.54
C ILE A 104 4.71 -4.83 3.16
N PRO A 105 5.46 -3.74 2.88
CA PRO A 105 6.87 -3.64 3.27
C PRO A 105 7.10 -3.53 4.77
N PHE A 106 6.16 -2.94 5.53
CA PHE A 106 6.33 -2.75 6.96
C PHE A 106 5.17 -3.35 7.75
N ALA A 107 5.50 -4.15 8.76
CA ALA A 107 4.57 -4.67 9.75
C ALA A 107 4.82 -3.97 11.09
N VAL A 108 3.82 -3.24 11.60
CA VAL A 108 3.88 -2.54 12.89
C VAL A 108 3.12 -3.35 13.91
N LEU A 109 3.83 -4.00 14.83
CA LEU A 109 3.27 -4.89 15.83
C LEU A 109 3.05 -4.16 17.16
N LEU A 110 1.82 -4.23 17.66
CA LEU A 110 1.43 -3.75 18.98
C LEU A 110 1.34 -4.94 19.93
N ALA A 111 2.16 -4.95 20.96
CA ALA A 111 2.03 -5.86 22.10
C ALA A 111 1.58 -5.07 23.34
N PRO A 112 0.77 -5.66 24.26
CA PRO A 112 0.25 -4.93 25.42
C PRO A 112 1.33 -4.30 26.29
N GLY A 113 2.46 -4.99 26.48
CA GLY A 113 3.58 -4.48 27.28
C GLY A 113 4.33 -3.33 26.60
N GLU A 114 4.57 -3.44 25.31
CA GLU A 114 5.24 -2.38 24.50
C GLU A 114 4.34 -1.14 24.41
N TRP A 115 3.05 -1.34 24.20
CA TRP A 115 2.07 -0.26 24.16
C TRP A 115 2.00 0.54 25.45
N ALA A 116 2.06 -0.14 26.62
CA ALA A 116 2.09 0.52 27.93
C ALA A 116 3.34 1.41 28.10
N ASN A 117 4.44 1.05 27.46
CA ASN A 117 5.69 1.83 27.45
C ASN A 117 5.72 2.91 26.36
N GLY A 118 4.66 3.04 25.54
CA GLY A 118 4.61 3.99 24.42
C GLY A 118 5.49 3.59 23.23
N THR A 119 5.82 2.31 23.10
CA THR A 119 6.63 1.76 22.01
C THR A 119 5.84 0.78 21.16
N VAL A 120 6.29 0.58 19.94
CA VAL A 120 5.78 -0.43 19.00
C VAL A 120 6.96 -1.13 18.32
N ARG A 121 6.73 -2.30 17.81
CA ARG A 121 7.75 -3.05 17.10
C ARG A 121 7.52 -2.99 15.60
N VAL A 122 8.50 -2.52 14.86
CA VAL A 122 8.45 -2.43 13.39
C VAL A 122 9.32 -3.53 12.79
N LYS A 123 8.69 -4.35 11.93
CA LYS A 123 9.36 -5.38 11.16
C LYS A 123 9.32 -5.00 9.68
N GLN A 124 10.46 -5.02 9.00
CA GLN A 124 10.54 -4.84 7.56
C GLN A 124 10.42 -6.19 6.86
N GLN A 125 9.47 -6.31 5.93
CA GLN A 125 9.32 -7.48 5.07
C GLN A 125 10.29 -7.36 3.89
N ILE A 126 11.49 -7.93 4.04
CA ILE A 126 12.47 -8.03 2.95
C ILE A 126 12.28 -9.39 2.32
N GLY A 127 11.60 -9.46 1.16
CA GLY A 127 11.52 -10.61 0.25
C GLY A 127 11.36 -12.02 0.85
N LYS A 128 10.71 -12.94 0.14
CA LYS A 128 10.69 -14.37 0.48
C LYS A 128 12.12 -14.93 0.46
N GLY A 129 12.73 -15.13 1.60
CA GLY A 129 14.05 -15.78 1.69
C GLY A 129 14.84 -15.43 2.94
N GLU A 130 14.68 -14.27 3.48
CA GLU A 130 15.35 -13.84 4.71
C GLU A 130 14.33 -13.69 5.86
N ALA A 131 13.55 -14.74 6.11
CA ALA A 131 12.90 -14.93 7.39
C ALA A 131 13.97 -15.31 8.42
N GLY A 132 14.99 -14.47 8.54
CA GLY A 132 15.86 -14.47 9.69
C GLY A 132 15.02 -14.11 10.92
N ASP A 133 15.49 -14.54 12.06
CA ASP A 133 14.93 -14.35 13.41
C ASP A 133 14.92 -12.83 13.80
N ASP A 134 14.51 -11.99 12.85
CA ASP A 134 14.41 -10.55 13.03
C ASP A 134 13.18 -10.25 13.90
N LYS A 135 13.45 -10.10 15.18
CA LYS A 135 12.46 -9.72 16.19
C LYS A 135 11.83 -8.35 15.92
N GLY A 136 12.25 -7.67 14.86
CA GLY A 136 11.84 -6.29 14.56
C GLY A 136 12.50 -5.26 15.47
N THR A 137 12.47 -4.01 15.04
CA THR A 137 13.04 -2.87 15.80
C THR A 137 11.96 -2.26 16.69
N GLU A 138 12.28 -2.07 17.97
CA GLU A 138 11.41 -1.33 18.89
C GLU A 138 11.57 0.17 18.63
N VAL A 139 10.45 0.86 18.41
CA VAL A 139 10.42 2.27 18.02
C VAL A 139 9.40 3.01 18.89
N PRO A 140 9.74 4.17 19.47
CA PRO A 140 8.77 5.02 20.16
C PRO A 140 7.65 5.46 19.21
N LEU A 141 6.42 5.54 19.69
CA LEU A 141 5.26 5.99 18.92
C LEU A 141 5.48 7.36 18.26
N THR A 142 6.18 8.26 18.95
CA THR A 142 6.49 9.61 18.46
C THR A 142 7.41 9.61 17.25
N GLU A 143 8.25 8.59 17.10
CA GLU A 143 9.25 8.47 16.02
C GLU A 143 8.83 7.49 14.93
N LEU A 144 7.70 6.78 15.11
CA LEU A 144 7.25 5.73 14.19
C LEU A 144 7.12 6.21 12.75
N ALA A 145 6.51 7.36 12.52
CA ALA A 145 6.30 7.90 11.19
C ALA A 145 7.61 8.31 10.51
N SER A 146 8.51 8.96 11.24
CA SER A 146 9.82 9.34 10.72
C SER A 146 10.70 8.13 10.41
N PHE A 147 10.63 7.10 11.27
CA PHE A 147 11.32 5.83 11.07
C PHE A 147 10.88 5.14 9.77
N ILE A 148 9.56 4.96 9.57
CA ILE A 148 9.03 4.32 8.36
C ILE A 148 9.38 5.14 7.11
N ARG A 149 9.24 6.47 7.14
CA ARG A 149 9.62 7.34 6.01
C ARG A 149 11.08 7.22 5.63
N SER A 150 11.99 7.22 6.60
CA SER A 150 13.42 7.08 6.33
C SER A 150 13.74 5.76 5.64
N LYS A 151 13.07 4.69 6.04
CA LYS A 151 13.25 3.36 5.44
C LYS A 151 12.61 3.25 4.05
N LEU A 152 11.45 3.88 3.82
CA LEU A 152 10.81 3.95 2.50
C LEU A 152 11.70 4.71 1.50
N ALA A 153 12.29 5.84 1.91
CA ALA A 153 13.19 6.61 1.07
C ALA A 153 14.48 5.85 0.68
N THR A 154 14.91 4.90 1.51
CA THR A 154 16.11 4.06 1.23
C THR A 154 15.76 2.86 0.33
N SER A 155 14.46 2.50 0.23
CA SER A 155 13.99 1.33 -0.53
C SER A 155 13.43 1.70 -1.91
N ALA A 156 13.30 2.99 -2.23
CA ALA A 156 12.86 3.53 -3.52
C ALA A 156 14.06 3.77 -4.43
#